data_31f5f7759c27bc4458766a80495bcb94
#
_entry.id   31f5f7759c27bc4458766a80495bcb94
#
_cell.length_a   1.000
_cell.length_b   1.000
_cell.length_c   1.000
_cell.angle_alpha   90.00
_cell.angle_beta   90.00
_cell.angle_gamma   90.00
#
_symmetry.space_group_name_H-M   'P 1'
#
loop_
_entity.id
_entity.type
_entity.pdbx_description
1 polymer ?
#
loop_
_entity_poly.entity_id
_entity_poly.type
_entity_poly.pdbx_seq_one_letter_code
_entity_poly.pdbx_strand_id
1 'polypeptide(L)'
;MKKILVTGSGGIGGVNFVRALRVTKEKFFIVGTDFNQYYLEFPDVDVRVNTPRHSDSQFIPLIKKTISEHSIDFIHPQPSSEALVISEDAELKQKTFLPNSSVLSHDKLTTQKILSENNLPVARTKTLSSIDELQSCFEKLGGDPLWIRSKKGAGGNLSLLCKNPKEAKYWIDLWVIRNNATLDDFMIQEYLPGQNVAWDSFWYEGNLIASYSRERIEYPFKHISPSGITGTPTVSKIIVDKDVNKLCESAIKSIDEKPHGNYAVDLKGDKNNQMNITEIDSGKFHTTTPLWGYISSKIFKQDSMFNLPYLYVKLGLGEITEPEILGSDIYPDQTMLLRHIDCGDWILKKDGSKVQVL
;
A
#
# COMPACT_ATOMS: atom_id res chain seq x y z
N MET A 1 26.94 -1.76 13.09
CA MET A 1 25.44 -1.76 13.15
C MET A 1 24.96 -0.82 12.08
N LYS A 2 24.12 -1.29 11.15
CA LYS A 2 23.56 -0.47 10.06
C LYS A 2 22.51 0.51 10.60
N LYS A 3 22.43 1.67 9.97
CA LYS A 3 21.60 2.80 10.40
C LYS A 3 20.52 3.09 9.36
N ILE A 4 19.27 2.96 9.78
CA ILE A 4 18.09 3.03 8.93
C ILE A 4 17.27 4.26 9.28
N LEU A 5 16.89 5.05 8.30
CA LEU A 5 15.89 6.10 8.43
C LEU A 5 14.54 5.57 7.94
N VAL A 6 13.52 5.64 8.79
CA VAL A 6 12.14 5.29 8.43
C VAL A 6 11.30 6.56 8.47
N THR A 7 10.80 7.01 7.33
CA THR A 7 9.92 8.18 7.28
C THR A 7 8.45 7.76 7.37
N GLY A 8 7.57 8.64 7.90
CA GLY A 8 6.20 8.25 8.25
C GLY A 8 6.15 7.10 9.28
N SER A 9 7.15 7.03 10.15
CA SER A 9 7.35 5.92 11.08
C SER A 9 6.24 5.77 12.11
N GLY A 10 5.54 6.84 12.44
CA GLY A 10 4.45 6.87 13.41
C GLY A 10 3.12 6.33 12.86
N GLY A 11 2.97 6.24 11.52
CA GLY A 11 1.82 5.60 10.90
C GLY A 11 1.83 4.07 11.08
N ILE A 12 0.67 3.42 10.91
CA ILE A 12 0.51 1.96 11.12
C ILE A 12 1.54 1.15 10.31
N GLY A 13 1.79 1.52 9.06
CA GLY A 13 2.79 0.85 8.21
C GLY A 13 4.20 1.01 8.74
N GLY A 14 4.58 2.22 9.16
CA GLY A 14 5.91 2.53 9.71
C GLY A 14 6.17 1.83 11.04
N VAL A 15 5.20 1.86 11.97
CA VAL A 15 5.28 1.12 13.25
C VAL A 15 5.50 -0.38 12.98
N ASN A 16 4.73 -0.97 12.07
CA ASN A 16 4.87 -2.38 11.73
C ASN A 16 6.20 -2.69 11.01
N PHE A 17 6.70 -1.76 10.20
CA PHE A 17 8.01 -1.90 9.56
C PHE A 17 9.14 -1.96 10.61
N VAL A 18 9.12 -1.04 11.57
CA VAL A 18 10.08 -1.05 12.68
C VAL A 18 9.97 -2.34 13.49
N ARG A 19 8.75 -2.80 13.83
CA ARG A 19 8.52 -4.09 14.53
C ARG A 19 9.13 -5.27 13.78
N ALA A 20 8.94 -5.30 12.45
CA ALA A 20 9.49 -6.36 11.61
C ALA A 20 11.02 -6.39 11.61
N LEU A 21 11.68 -5.24 11.71
CA LEU A 21 13.14 -5.19 11.89
C LEU A 21 13.57 -5.58 13.32
N ARG A 22 12.86 -5.10 14.35
CA ARG A 22 13.21 -5.38 15.76
C ARG A 22 13.10 -6.86 16.14
N VAL A 23 12.27 -7.65 15.45
CA VAL A 23 12.13 -9.08 15.73
C VAL A 23 13.30 -9.93 15.21
N THR A 24 14.11 -9.37 14.31
CA THR A 24 15.25 -10.08 13.72
C THR A 24 16.42 -10.21 14.71
N LYS A 25 17.32 -11.17 14.45
CA LYS A 25 18.55 -11.33 15.24
C LYS A 25 19.52 -10.17 14.99
N GLU A 26 19.55 -9.64 13.79
CA GLU A 26 20.38 -8.49 13.43
C GLU A 26 19.84 -7.22 14.08
N LYS A 27 20.75 -6.39 14.57
CA LYS A 27 20.39 -5.11 15.20
C LYS A 27 20.64 -3.96 14.24
N PHE A 28 19.63 -3.09 14.16
CA PHE A 28 19.68 -1.84 13.40
C PHE A 28 19.58 -0.65 14.35
N PHE A 29 20.30 0.42 14.04
CA PHE A 29 20.02 1.73 14.63
C PHE A 29 18.97 2.40 13.76
N ILE A 30 17.81 2.72 14.32
CA ILE A 30 16.65 3.22 13.57
C ILE A 30 16.34 4.64 13.99
N VAL A 31 16.36 5.56 13.02
CA VAL A 31 15.83 6.91 13.16
C VAL A 31 14.43 6.93 12.56
N GLY A 32 13.42 7.31 13.35
CA GLY A 32 12.05 7.45 12.88
C GLY A 32 11.68 8.92 12.67
N THR A 33 11.03 9.24 11.56
CA THR A 33 10.47 10.59 11.34
C THR A 33 8.97 10.54 11.08
N ASP A 34 8.26 11.56 11.53
CA ASP A 34 6.84 11.78 11.22
C ASP A 34 6.49 13.26 11.41
N PHE A 35 5.47 13.75 10.66
CA PHE A 35 4.97 15.11 10.86
C PHE A 35 4.10 15.23 12.12
N ASN A 36 3.55 14.10 12.61
CA ASN A 36 2.75 14.06 13.82
C ASN A 36 3.62 13.63 15.01
N GLN A 37 3.97 14.58 15.85
CA GLN A 37 4.83 14.35 17.02
C GLN A 37 4.29 13.28 17.98
N TYR A 38 2.96 13.13 18.12
CA TYR A 38 2.35 12.12 19.00
C TYR A 38 2.49 10.72 18.42
N TYR A 39 2.42 10.59 17.10
CA TYR A 39 2.57 9.28 16.43
C TYR A 39 4.02 8.77 16.49
N LEU A 40 4.99 9.67 16.60
CA LEU A 40 6.40 9.30 16.82
C LEU A 40 6.65 8.50 18.10
N GLU A 41 5.72 8.50 19.05
CA GLU A 41 5.87 7.74 20.29
C GLU A 41 5.57 6.24 20.13
N PHE A 42 4.89 5.83 19.04
CA PHE A 42 4.50 4.43 18.85
C PHE A 42 5.63 3.50 18.33
N PRO A 43 6.48 3.90 17.36
CA PRO A 43 7.52 3.00 16.88
C PRO A 43 8.67 2.87 17.87
N ASP A 44 9.22 1.64 17.99
CA ASP A 44 10.42 1.33 18.75
C ASP A 44 11.68 1.76 17.99
N VAL A 45 11.91 3.07 17.92
CA VAL A 45 13.07 3.68 17.24
C VAL A 45 14.07 4.22 18.24
N ASP A 46 15.35 4.29 17.84
CA ASP A 46 16.44 4.80 18.70
C ASP A 46 16.42 6.34 18.78
N VAL A 47 16.02 6.99 17.69
CA VAL A 47 15.92 8.46 17.61
C VAL A 47 14.60 8.84 16.94
N ARG A 48 13.96 9.90 17.46
CA ARG A 48 12.73 10.49 16.93
C ARG A 48 13.01 11.88 16.40
N VAL A 49 12.60 12.14 15.15
CA VAL A 49 12.75 13.46 14.52
C VAL A 49 11.39 13.89 13.96
N ASN A 50 10.83 14.96 14.53
CA ASN A 50 9.61 15.53 13.97
C ASN A 50 9.93 16.31 12.69
N THR A 51 9.25 15.98 11.60
CA THR A 51 9.44 16.58 10.28
C THR A 51 8.19 17.37 9.85
N PRO A 52 8.33 18.38 8.98
CA PRO A 52 7.18 18.94 8.30
C PRO A 52 6.57 17.91 7.33
N ARG A 53 5.43 18.21 6.73
CA ARG A 53 4.83 17.38 5.67
C ARG A 53 5.71 17.39 4.42
N HIS A 54 5.65 16.33 3.63
CA HIS A 54 6.42 16.18 2.38
C HIS A 54 6.23 17.33 1.37
N SER A 55 5.10 18.04 1.44
CA SER A 55 4.81 19.22 0.60
C SER A 55 5.49 20.52 1.07
N ASP A 56 6.10 20.52 2.24
CA ASP A 56 6.83 21.65 2.77
C ASP A 56 8.26 21.68 2.20
N SER A 57 8.73 22.86 1.81
CA SER A 57 10.08 23.06 1.27
C SER A 57 11.21 22.68 2.23
N GLN A 58 10.94 22.63 3.53
CA GLN A 58 11.91 22.21 4.55
C GLN A 58 11.99 20.69 4.74
N PHE A 59 11.12 19.89 4.11
CA PHE A 59 11.11 18.44 4.30
C PHE A 59 12.43 17.81 3.83
N ILE A 60 12.81 17.96 2.57
CA ILE A 60 14.05 17.39 2.01
C ILE A 60 15.31 17.92 2.71
N PRO A 61 15.47 19.24 2.96
CA PRO A 61 16.59 19.74 3.76
C PRO A 61 16.73 19.07 5.13
N LEU A 62 15.61 18.86 5.86
CA LEU A 62 15.65 18.23 7.16
C LEU A 62 15.98 16.73 7.07
N ILE A 63 15.47 16.00 6.06
CA ILE A 63 15.86 14.62 5.80
C ILE A 63 17.36 14.51 5.54
N LYS A 64 17.93 15.35 4.69
CA LYS A 64 19.39 15.38 4.42
C LYS A 64 20.20 15.69 5.68
N LYS A 65 19.77 16.66 6.49
CA LYS A 65 20.39 16.97 7.77
C LYS A 65 20.38 15.75 8.69
N THR A 66 19.23 15.08 8.85
CA THR A 66 19.08 13.87 9.67
C THR A 66 20.00 12.75 9.21
N ILE A 67 20.14 12.55 7.89
CA ILE A 67 21.04 11.55 7.31
C ILE A 67 22.50 11.85 7.66
N SER A 68 22.91 13.12 7.55
CA SER A 68 24.28 13.52 7.87
C SER A 68 24.57 13.37 9.38
N GLU A 69 23.69 13.88 10.26
CA GLU A 69 23.85 13.85 11.70
C GLU A 69 23.95 12.42 12.26
N HIS A 70 23.16 11.50 11.71
CA HIS A 70 23.13 10.12 12.20
C HIS A 70 23.93 9.16 11.33
N SER A 71 24.52 9.60 10.21
CA SER A 71 25.24 8.78 9.23
C SER A 71 24.40 7.61 8.74
N ILE A 72 23.20 7.91 8.20
CA ILE A 72 22.22 6.92 7.74
C ILE A 72 22.73 6.16 6.51
N ASP A 73 22.66 4.84 6.56
CA ASP A 73 23.04 3.94 5.47
C ASP A 73 21.89 3.73 4.48
N PHE A 74 20.64 3.63 4.96
CA PHE A 74 19.48 3.29 4.15
C PHE A 74 18.22 4.07 4.58
N ILE A 75 17.36 4.41 3.63
CA ILE A 75 16.11 5.15 3.84
C ILE A 75 14.94 4.27 3.40
N HIS A 76 13.96 4.07 4.29
CA HIS A 76 12.65 3.52 3.95
C HIS A 76 11.57 4.60 4.06
N PRO A 77 11.06 5.14 2.95
CA PRO A 77 9.91 6.02 2.98
C PRO A 77 8.62 5.20 2.96
N GLN A 78 7.86 5.22 4.08
CA GLN A 78 6.61 4.46 4.18
C GLN A 78 5.42 5.14 3.48
N PRO A 79 5.19 6.47 3.54
CA PRO A 79 4.14 7.13 2.78
C PRO A 79 4.51 7.26 1.29
N SER A 80 3.56 6.97 0.37
CA SER A 80 3.80 7.08 -1.08
C SER A 80 4.24 8.48 -1.49
N SER A 81 3.67 9.52 -0.87
CA SER A 81 4.03 10.90 -1.15
C SER A 81 5.46 11.26 -0.74
N GLU A 82 5.95 10.68 0.36
CA GLU A 82 7.33 10.85 0.80
C GLU A 82 8.28 10.02 -0.08
N ALA A 83 7.87 8.79 -0.47
CA ALA A 83 8.62 7.97 -1.41
C ALA A 83 8.85 8.70 -2.74
N LEU A 84 7.83 9.36 -3.28
CA LEU A 84 7.94 10.13 -4.52
C LEU A 84 8.97 11.27 -4.39
N VAL A 85 8.81 12.17 -3.42
CA VAL A 85 9.71 13.35 -3.29
C VAL A 85 11.15 12.94 -2.93
N ILE A 86 11.34 11.84 -2.17
CA ILE A 86 12.66 11.29 -1.89
C ILE A 86 13.30 10.67 -3.15
N SER A 87 12.50 10.00 -3.98
CA SER A 87 12.98 9.39 -5.24
C SER A 87 13.38 10.40 -6.31
N GLU A 88 12.86 11.64 -6.23
CA GLU A 88 13.20 12.74 -7.14
C GLU A 88 14.50 13.43 -6.75
N ASP A 89 14.97 13.27 -5.51
CA ASP A 89 16.26 13.78 -5.07
C ASP A 89 17.39 12.78 -5.40
N ALA A 90 18.34 13.18 -6.24
CA ALA A 90 19.38 12.31 -6.77
C ALA A 90 20.30 11.71 -5.70
N GLU A 91 20.52 12.41 -4.58
CA GLU A 91 21.34 11.94 -3.47
C GLU A 91 20.55 10.94 -2.59
N LEU A 92 19.32 11.30 -2.24
CA LEU A 92 18.49 10.46 -1.37
C LEU A 92 18.09 9.14 -2.04
N LYS A 93 17.76 9.20 -3.33
CA LYS A 93 17.41 8.01 -4.12
C LYS A 93 18.46 6.89 -4.02
N GLN A 94 19.75 7.23 -3.98
CA GLN A 94 20.84 6.25 -3.90
C GLN A 94 20.85 5.45 -2.58
N LYS A 95 20.18 5.97 -1.56
CA LYS A 95 20.05 5.29 -0.25
C LYS A 95 18.71 4.57 -0.07
N THR A 96 17.93 4.43 -1.13
CA THR A 96 16.61 3.78 -1.11
C THR A 96 16.62 2.51 -1.95
N PHE A 97 15.56 1.72 -1.80
CA PHE A 97 15.26 0.57 -2.65
C PHE A 97 13.85 0.76 -3.24
N LEU A 98 13.70 1.78 -4.08
CA LEU A 98 12.43 2.23 -4.63
C LEU A 98 12.33 1.96 -6.14
N PRO A 99 11.13 1.77 -6.66
CA PRO A 99 10.85 1.89 -8.09
C PRO A 99 11.30 3.23 -8.67
N ASN A 100 11.37 3.33 -9.99
CA ASN A 100 11.65 4.60 -10.64
C ASN A 100 10.58 5.67 -10.29
N SER A 101 11.02 6.93 -10.17
CA SER A 101 10.11 8.05 -9.85
C SER A 101 8.97 8.20 -10.87
N SER A 102 9.20 7.87 -12.14
CA SER A 102 8.15 7.82 -13.17
C SER A 102 7.02 6.85 -12.81
N VAL A 103 7.35 5.67 -12.28
CA VAL A 103 6.37 4.68 -11.83
C VAL A 103 5.68 5.13 -10.53
N LEU A 104 6.44 5.68 -9.59
CA LEU A 104 5.90 6.23 -8.33
C LEU A 104 4.92 7.38 -8.55
N SER A 105 5.06 8.12 -9.65
CA SER A 105 4.20 9.25 -10.01
C SER A 105 2.87 8.85 -10.65
N HIS A 106 2.67 7.59 -11.01
CA HIS A 106 1.42 7.13 -11.62
C HIS A 106 0.24 7.33 -10.66
N ASP A 107 -0.79 8.03 -11.11
CA ASP A 107 -2.08 8.05 -10.44
C ASP A 107 -2.94 6.84 -10.88
N LYS A 108 -4.09 6.66 -10.22
CA LYS A 108 -4.99 5.53 -10.48
C LYS A 108 -5.51 5.50 -11.92
N LEU A 109 -5.75 6.68 -12.52
CA LEU A 109 -6.26 6.77 -13.88
C LEU A 109 -5.18 6.39 -14.90
N THR A 110 -3.96 6.88 -14.71
CA THR A 110 -2.79 6.53 -15.53
C THR A 110 -2.52 5.02 -15.48
N THR A 111 -2.49 4.46 -14.27
CA THR A 111 -2.30 3.01 -14.06
C THR A 111 -3.38 2.22 -14.79
N GLN A 112 -4.65 2.57 -14.63
CA GLN A 112 -5.75 1.87 -15.30
C GLN A 112 -5.69 1.95 -16.83
N LYS A 113 -5.27 3.10 -17.37
CA LYS A 113 -5.08 3.26 -18.81
C LYS A 113 -4.00 2.31 -19.33
N ILE A 114 -2.83 2.27 -18.69
CA ILE A 114 -1.73 1.36 -19.07
C ILE A 114 -2.20 -0.09 -19.02
N LEU A 115 -2.87 -0.50 -17.94
CA LEU A 115 -3.36 -1.88 -17.79
C LEU A 115 -4.40 -2.23 -18.85
N SER A 116 -5.34 -1.34 -19.15
CA SER A 116 -6.35 -1.54 -20.19
C SER A 116 -5.74 -1.65 -21.59
N GLU A 117 -4.73 -0.85 -21.91
CA GLU A 117 -3.99 -0.90 -23.18
C GLU A 117 -3.23 -2.23 -23.33
N ASN A 118 -2.86 -2.88 -22.22
CA ASN A 118 -2.25 -4.20 -22.18
C ASN A 118 -3.28 -5.35 -22.04
N ASN A 119 -4.58 -5.08 -22.24
CA ASN A 119 -5.68 -6.05 -22.16
C ASN A 119 -5.81 -6.75 -20.78
N LEU A 120 -5.38 -6.09 -19.72
CA LEU A 120 -5.54 -6.59 -18.35
C LEU A 120 -6.90 -6.15 -17.78
N PRO A 121 -7.57 -6.99 -16.97
CA PRO A 121 -8.87 -6.68 -16.42
C PRO A 121 -8.77 -5.54 -15.39
N VAL A 122 -9.47 -4.46 -15.67
CA VAL A 122 -9.61 -3.28 -14.80
C VAL A 122 -11.06 -2.87 -14.72
N ALA A 123 -11.44 -2.21 -13.62
CA ALA A 123 -12.76 -1.63 -13.49
C ALA A 123 -13.02 -0.62 -14.62
N ARG A 124 -14.15 -0.73 -15.31
CA ARG A 124 -14.55 0.28 -16.32
C ARG A 124 -14.64 1.64 -15.67
N THR A 125 -13.94 2.62 -16.22
CA THR A 125 -13.73 3.93 -15.61
C THR A 125 -14.08 5.05 -16.56
N LYS A 126 -14.66 6.13 -16.02
CA LYS A 126 -14.90 7.41 -16.68
C LYS A 126 -14.42 8.56 -15.82
N THR A 127 -13.99 9.63 -16.46
CA THR A 127 -13.78 10.96 -15.86
C THR A 127 -14.91 11.88 -16.28
N LEU A 128 -15.11 12.96 -15.53
CA LEU A 128 -16.11 13.97 -15.83
C LEU A 128 -15.45 15.26 -16.31
N SER A 129 -15.95 15.82 -17.41
CA SER A 129 -15.65 17.20 -17.83
C SER A 129 -16.72 18.17 -17.29
N SER A 130 -17.94 17.67 -17.07
CA SER A 130 -19.05 18.39 -16.46
C SER A 130 -19.84 17.47 -15.52
N ILE A 131 -20.42 18.04 -14.49
CA ILE A 131 -21.30 17.32 -13.56
C ILE A 131 -22.56 16.78 -14.28
N ASP A 132 -22.97 17.41 -15.39
CA ASP A 132 -24.12 17.00 -16.19
C ASP A 132 -23.90 15.67 -16.92
N GLU A 133 -22.66 15.21 -17.04
CA GLU A 133 -22.33 13.92 -17.66
C GLU A 133 -22.63 12.72 -16.75
N LEU A 134 -22.96 12.95 -15.46
CA LEU A 134 -23.19 11.87 -14.50
C LEU A 134 -24.24 10.86 -14.97
N GLN A 135 -25.39 11.32 -15.49
CA GLN A 135 -26.43 10.44 -15.99
C GLN A 135 -25.90 9.50 -17.10
N SER A 136 -25.19 10.06 -18.07
CA SER A 136 -24.58 9.29 -19.16
C SER A 136 -23.49 8.34 -18.65
N CYS A 137 -22.74 8.71 -17.62
CA CYS A 137 -21.74 7.83 -17.01
C CYS A 137 -22.39 6.61 -16.37
N PHE A 138 -23.49 6.78 -15.62
CA PHE A 138 -24.23 5.67 -15.02
C PHE A 138 -24.74 4.70 -16.09
N GLU A 139 -25.34 5.21 -17.17
CA GLU A 139 -25.82 4.38 -18.27
C GLU A 139 -24.68 3.59 -18.96
N LYS A 140 -23.56 4.24 -19.25
CA LYS A 140 -22.43 3.63 -19.96
C LYS A 140 -21.63 2.62 -19.12
N LEU A 141 -21.61 2.79 -17.79
CA LEU A 141 -20.85 1.91 -16.88
C LEU A 141 -21.68 0.72 -16.35
N GLY A 142 -22.92 0.57 -16.81
CA GLY A 142 -23.72 -0.62 -16.50
C GLY A 142 -24.82 -0.40 -15.47
N GLY A 143 -25.14 0.87 -15.16
CA GLY A 143 -26.24 1.22 -14.25
C GLY A 143 -25.80 1.33 -12.79
N ASP A 144 -26.79 1.37 -11.91
CA ASP A 144 -26.63 1.57 -10.48
C ASP A 144 -26.23 0.28 -9.75
N PRO A 145 -25.39 0.33 -8.69
CA PRO A 145 -24.65 1.50 -8.22
C PRO A 145 -23.28 1.67 -8.93
N LEU A 146 -22.68 2.87 -8.83
CA LEU A 146 -21.33 3.14 -9.28
C LEU A 146 -20.42 3.56 -8.12
N TRP A 147 -19.12 3.35 -8.30
CA TRP A 147 -18.10 3.74 -7.35
C TRP A 147 -17.44 5.06 -7.75
N ILE A 148 -17.62 6.10 -6.92
CA ILE A 148 -16.93 7.38 -7.08
C ILE A 148 -15.67 7.35 -6.23
N ARG A 149 -14.54 7.83 -6.76
CA ARG A 149 -13.28 7.92 -6.02
C ARG A 149 -12.34 8.98 -6.59
N SER A 150 -11.33 9.34 -5.81
CA SER A 150 -10.28 10.25 -6.29
C SER A 150 -9.28 9.53 -7.21
N LYS A 151 -8.70 10.28 -8.15
CA LYS A 151 -7.57 9.84 -8.99
C LYS A 151 -6.31 9.64 -8.16
N LYS A 152 -6.10 10.45 -7.10
CA LYS A 152 -4.92 10.45 -6.23
C LYS A 152 -5.29 10.20 -4.77
N GLY A 153 -4.30 9.83 -3.96
CA GLY A 153 -4.49 9.60 -2.52
C GLY A 153 -4.90 8.15 -2.20
N ALA A 154 -5.07 7.87 -0.92
CA ALA A 154 -5.31 6.54 -0.35
C ALA A 154 -6.40 6.56 0.74
N GLY A 155 -6.71 5.37 1.30
CA GLY A 155 -7.60 5.23 2.46
C GLY A 155 -9.07 5.48 2.21
N GLY A 156 -9.54 5.43 0.95
CA GLY A 156 -10.95 5.66 0.61
C GLY A 156 -11.35 7.13 0.61
N ASN A 157 -10.39 8.06 0.63
CA ASN A 157 -10.67 9.49 0.55
C ASN A 157 -11.44 9.82 -0.73
N LEU A 158 -12.44 10.72 -0.65
CA LEU A 158 -13.37 11.07 -1.72
C LEU A 158 -14.19 9.90 -2.29
N SER A 159 -14.14 8.72 -1.67
CA SER A 159 -14.81 7.53 -2.21
C SER A 159 -16.21 7.36 -1.63
N LEU A 160 -17.17 7.03 -2.51
CA LEU A 160 -18.54 6.70 -2.15
C LEU A 160 -19.13 5.69 -3.14
N LEU A 161 -19.89 4.74 -2.63
CA LEU A 161 -20.81 3.93 -3.44
C LEU A 161 -22.09 4.72 -3.67
N CYS A 162 -22.26 5.24 -4.88
CA CYS A 162 -23.41 6.04 -5.25
C CYS A 162 -24.48 5.17 -5.93
N LYS A 163 -25.69 5.17 -5.38
CA LYS A 163 -26.83 4.38 -5.88
C LYS A 163 -27.50 5.00 -7.10
N ASN A 164 -27.24 6.27 -7.37
CA ASN A 164 -27.84 7.00 -8.48
C ASN A 164 -27.02 8.27 -8.81
N PRO A 165 -27.22 8.89 -9.97
CA PRO A 165 -26.50 10.11 -10.36
C PRO A 165 -26.69 11.30 -9.41
N LYS A 166 -27.82 11.37 -8.71
CA LYS A 166 -28.11 12.47 -7.77
C LYS A 166 -27.23 12.36 -6.50
N GLU A 167 -27.04 11.14 -5.96
CA GLU A 167 -26.09 10.94 -4.86
C GLU A 167 -24.67 11.30 -5.28
N ALA A 168 -24.25 10.87 -6.47
CA ALA A 168 -22.93 11.17 -7.01
C ALA A 168 -22.71 12.69 -7.13
N LYS A 169 -23.71 13.42 -7.66
CA LYS A 169 -23.67 14.87 -7.77
C LYS A 169 -23.49 15.54 -6.40
N TYR A 170 -24.33 15.19 -5.42
CA TYR A 170 -24.23 15.81 -4.09
C TYR A 170 -22.93 15.48 -3.37
N TRP A 171 -22.40 14.29 -3.59
CA TRP A 171 -21.10 13.93 -3.03
C TRP A 171 -19.96 14.77 -3.61
N ILE A 172 -19.90 14.90 -4.92
CA ILE A 172 -18.89 15.72 -5.60
C ILE A 172 -19.05 17.20 -5.19
N ASP A 173 -20.27 17.74 -5.28
CA ASP A 173 -20.56 19.12 -4.92
C ASP A 173 -20.12 19.44 -3.49
N LEU A 174 -20.36 18.54 -2.53
CA LEU A 174 -19.95 18.74 -1.14
C LEU A 174 -18.44 18.95 -1.00
N TRP A 175 -17.64 18.14 -1.67
CA TRP A 175 -16.20 18.23 -1.63
C TRP A 175 -15.66 19.48 -2.35
N VAL A 176 -16.29 19.85 -3.46
CA VAL A 176 -15.95 21.07 -4.21
C VAL A 176 -16.30 22.31 -3.38
N ILE A 177 -17.49 22.36 -2.78
CA ILE A 177 -17.92 23.49 -1.92
C ILE A 177 -16.99 23.67 -0.71
N ARG A 178 -16.48 22.59 -0.17
CA ARG A 178 -15.51 22.62 0.94
C ARG A 178 -14.10 23.01 0.53
N ASN A 179 -13.84 23.26 -0.74
CA ASN A 179 -12.52 23.53 -1.33
C ASN A 179 -11.48 22.43 -1.05
N ASN A 180 -11.92 21.18 -0.90
CA ASN A 180 -11.06 20.04 -0.64
C ASN A 180 -10.82 19.18 -1.87
N ALA A 181 -11.53 19.46 -2.98
CA ALA A 181 -11.38 18.81 -4.28
C ALA A 181 -11.93 19.68 -5.39
N THR A 182 -11.56 19.37 -6.62
CA THR A 182 -12.16 19.87 -7.86
C THR A 182 -12.88 18.73 -8.58
N LEU A 183 -13.69 19.02 -9.58
CA LEU A 183 -14.35 17.99 -10.39
C LEU A 183 -13.31 17.04 -11.04
N ASP A 184 -12.18 17.59 -11.47
CA ASP A 184 -11.11 16.83 -12.11
C ASP A 184 -10.43 15.80 -11.17
N ASP A 185 -10.54 15.95 -9.85
CA ASP A 185 -10.00 15.00 -8.90
C ASP A 185 -10.77 13.67 -8.86
N PHE A 186 -11.99 13.63 -9.41
CA PHE A 186 -12.85 12.45 -9.34
C PHE A 186 -12.75 11.57 -10.59
N MET A 187 -12.91 10.27 -10.36
CA MET A 187 -13.17 9.27 -11.37
C MET A 187 -14.37 8.41 -10.94
N ILE A 188 -15.11 7.93 -11.94
CA ILE A 188 -16.29 7.10 -11.75
C ILE A 188 -16.01 5.72 -12.31
N GLN A 189 -16.29 4.70 -11.53
CA GLN A 189 -16.03 3.31 -11.87
C GLN A 189 -17.29 2.46 -11.72
N GLU A 190 -17.37 1.39 -12.49
CA GLU A 190 -18.34 0.34 -12.20
C GLU A 190 -18.13 -0.21 -10.79
N TYR A 191 -19.23 -0.63 -10.17
CA TYR A 191 -19.16 -1.26 -8.86
C TYR A 191 -18.79 -2.75 -8.98
N LEU A 192 -17.78 -3.16 -8.24
CA LEU A 192 -17.31 -4.53 -8.18
C LEU A 192 -17.70 -5.12 -6.80
N PRO A 193 -18.75 -5.95 -6.71
CA PRO A 193 -19.29 -6.44 -5.43
C PRO A 193 -18.56 -7.63 -4.82
N GLY A 194 -17.67 -8.29 -5.58
CA GLY A 194 -17.02 -9.53 -5.17
C GLY A 194 -15.90 -9.35 -4.15
N GLN A 195 -15.07 -10.37 -4.04
CA GLN A 195 -13.95 -10.40 -3.08
C GLN A 195 -13.05 -9.18 -3.20
N ASN A 196 -12.50 -8.74 -2.07
CA ASN A 196 -11.53 -7.66 -1.98
C ASN A 196 -10.16 -8.27 -1.66
N VAL A 197 -9.30 -8.34 -2.65
CA VAL A 197 -7.99 -8.99 -2.56
C VAL A 197 -6.88 -7.95 -2.66
N ALA A 198 -5.84 -8.13 -1.88
CA ALA A 198 -4.58 -7.43 -2.04
C ALA A 198 -3.48 -8.44 -2.31
N TRP A 199 -2.67 -8.17 -3.31
CA TRP A 199 -1.47 -8.91 -3.65
C TRP A 199 -0.26 -8.01 -3.41
N ASP A 200 0.65 -8.43 -2.54
CA ASP A 200 1.87 -7.70 -2.22
C ASP A 200 3.06 -8.45 -2.78
N SER A 201 4.00 -7.74 -3.38
CA SER A 201 5.14 -8.32 -4.08
C SER A 201 6.43 -7.54 -3.88
N PHE A 202 7.51 -8.24 -4.09
CA PHE A 202 8.85 -7.75 -3.91
C PHE A 202 9.72 -8.13 -5.12
N TRP A 203 10.40 -7.15 -5.71
CA TRP A 203 11.10 -7.29 -6.99
C TRP A 203 12.55 -6.84 -6.88
N TYR A 204 13.42 -7.53 -7.58
CA TYR A 204 14.82 -7.17 -7.73
C TYR A 204 15.25 -7.28 -9.19
N GLU A 205 15.64 -6.14 -9.78
CA GLU A 205 16.16 -6.07 -11.15
C GLU A 205 15.27 -6.79 -12.20
N GLY A 206 13.95 -6.61 -12.11
CA GLY A 206 12.95 -7.22 -13.02
C GLY A 206 12.45 -8.60 -12.61
N ASN A 207 13.04 -9.23 -11.60
CA ASN A 207 12.65 -10.55 -11.13
C ASN A 207 11.73 -10.47 -9.92
N LEU A 208 10.64 -11.21 -9.92
CA LEU A 208 9.78 -11.40 -8.76
C LEU A 208 10.52 -12.27 -7.73
N ILE A 209 10.81 -11.71 -6.57
CA ILE A 209 11.49 -12.40 -5.48
C ILE A 209 10.49 -13.10 -4.57
N ALA A 210 9.44 -12.38 -4.18
CA ALA A 210 8.42 -12.88 -3.27
C ALA A 210 7.08 -12.23 -3.52
N SER A 211 5.99 -12.97 -3.33
CA SER A 211 4.65 -12.41 -3.30
C SER A 211 3.70 -13.20 -2.39
N TYR A 212 2.61 -12.58 -2.00
CA TYR A 212 1.51 -13.24 -1.32
C TYR A 212 0.20 -12.48 -1.53
N SER A 213 -0.90 -13.21 -1.46
CA SER A 213 -2.25 -12.66 -1.57
C SER A 213 -3.00 -12.74 -0.25
N ARG A 214 -3.83 -11.74 0.02
CA ARG A 214 -4.78 -11.78 1.13
C ARG A 214 -6.13 -11.21 0.75
N GLU A 215 -7.17 -11.84 1.19
CA GLU A 215 -8.52 -11.30 1.18
C GLU A 215 -8.68 -10.33 2.35
N ARG A 216 -9.25 -9.13 2.10
CA ARG A 216 -9.63 -8.15 3.11
C ARG A 216 -11.11 -8.35 3.44
N ILE A 217 -11.40 -8.84 4.63
CA ILE A 217 -12.76 -9.27 5.02
C ILE A 217 -13.51 -8.16 5.76
N GLU A 218 -12.85 -7.52 6.73
CA GLU A 218 -13.47 -6.50 7.58
C GLU A 218 -12.57 -5.27 7.73
N TYR A 219 -13.22 -4.09 7.87
CA TYR A 219 -12.55 -2.83 8.17
C TYR A 219 -13.04 -2.25 9.50
N PRO A 220 -12.17 -1.56 10.27
CA PRO A 220 -12.61 -0.91 11.50
C PRO A 220 -13.58 0.23 11.16
N PHE A 221 -14.60 0.40 11.96
CA PHE A 221 -15.57 1.49 11.82
C PHE A 221 -16.21 1.62 10.43
N LYS A 222 -16.33 0.53 9.67
CA LYS A 222 -16.92 0.56 8.32
C LYS A 222 -18.31 1.20 8.27
N HIS A 223 -19.05 1.14 9.37
CA HIS A 223 -20.40 1.67 9.47
C HIS A 223 -20.46 3.21 9.58
N ILE A 224 -19.36 3.88 9.91
CA ILE A 224 -19.27 5.34 9.95
C ILE A 224 -18.47 5.94 8.79
N SER A 225 -17.77 5.11 8.01
CA SER A 225 -17.10 5.55 6.79
C SER A 225 -18.10 5.55 5.63
N PRO A 226 -18.26 6.67 4.90
CA PRO A 226 -19.16 6.72 3.74
C PRO A 226 -18.85 5.67 2.68
N SER A 227 -17.58 5.32 2.50
CA SER A 227 -17.14 4.28 1.56
C SER A 227 -17.16 2.87 2.15
N GLY A 228 -17.30 2.71 3.48
CA GLY A 228 -17.08 1.45 4.18
C GLY A 228 -15.61 1.01 4.23
N ILE A 229 -14.69 1.80 3.66
CA ILE A 229 -13.24 1.53 3.63
C ILE A 229 -12.54 2.52 4.55
N THR A 230 -11.68 2.02 5.43
CA THR A 230 -10.97 2.85 6.43
C THR A 230 -9.45 2.64 6.37
N GLY A 231 -8.94 2.29 5.20
CA GLY A 231 -7.50 2.19 4.89
C GLY A 231 -6.86 0.86 5.27
N THR A 232 -7.04 0.36 6.49
CA THR A 232 -6.41 -0.89 6.93
C THR A 232 -7.46 -1.89 7.43
N PRO A 233 -7.45 -3.17 6.98
CA PRO A 233 -8.42 -4.15 7.43
C PRO A 233 -8.18 -4.57 8.89
N THR A 234 -9.27 -4.86 9.61
CA THR A 234 -9.23 -5.54 10.92
C THR A 234 -9.21 -7.05 10.78
N VAL A 235 -9.80 -7.57 9.71
CA VAL A 235 -9.76 -9.01 9.40
C VAL A 235 -9.27 -9.21 7.99
N SER A 236 -8.22 -10.00 7.85
CA SER A 236 -7.71 -10.44 6.55
C SER A 236 -7.30 -11.91 6.60
N LYS A 237 -7.34 -12.57 5.45
CA LYS A 237 -7.04 -14.00 5.32
C LYS A 237 -6.07 -14.22 4.16
N ILE A 238 -4.99 -14.94 4.40
CA ILE A 238 -4.08 -15.40 3.33
C ILE A 238 -4.86 -16.34 2.41
N ILE A 239 -4.71 -16.10 1.12
CA ILE A 239 -5.27 -16.94 0.06
C ILE A 239 -4.17 -17.32 -0.93
N VAL A 240 -4.29 -18.50 -1.50
CA VAL A 240 -3.44 -19.00 -2.57
C VAL A 240 -4.26 -19.08 -3.85
N ASP A 241 -3.91 -18.22 -4.82
CA ASP A 241 -4.61 -18.14 -6.10
C ASP A 241 -3.62 -17.88 -7.24
N LYS A 242 -3.41 -18.89 -8.08
CA LYS A 242 -2.45 -18.83 -9.18
C LYS A 242 -2.85 -17.86 -10.28
N ASP A 243 -4.14 -17.64 -10.49
CA ASP A 243 -4.62 -16.71 -11.52
C ASP A 243 -4.47 -15.27 -11.04
N VAL A 244 -4.71 -15.00 -9.77
CA VAL A 244 -4.37 -13.71 -9.13
C VAL A 244 -2.88 -13.44 -9.23
N ASN A 245 -2.02 -14.41 -8.91
CA ASN A 245 -0.56 -14.24 -9.00
C ASN A 245 -0.12 -13.87 -10.42
N LYS A 246 -0.58 -14.60 -11.45
CA LYS A 246 -0.26 -14.33 -12.85
C LYS A 246 -0.77 -12.94 -13.30
N LEU A 247 -1.99 -12.61 -12.94
CA LEU A 247 -2.60 -11.32 -13.27
C LEU A 247 -1.79 -10.17 -12.70
N CYS A 248 -1.44 -10.25 -11.41
CA CYS A 248 -0.68 -9.20 -10.73
C CYS A 248 0.76 -9.09 -11.24
N GLU A 249 1.43 -10.22 -11.51
CA GLU A 249 2.76 -10.21 -12.11
C GLU A 249 2.75 -9.55 -13.49
N SER A 250 1.77 -9.85 -14.34
CA SER A 250 1.60 -9.21 -15.65
C SER A 250 1.32 -7.72 -15.52
N ALA A 251 0.52 -7.33 -14.52
CA ALA A 251 0.19 -5.93 -14.26
C ALA A 251 1.41 -5.11 -13.86
N ILE A 252 2.26 -5.64 -12.98
CA ILE A 252 3.48 -4.95 -12.57
C ILE A 252 4.42 -4.77 -13.76
N LYS A 253 4.64 -5.83 -14.56
CA LYS A 253 5.48 -5.77 -15.77
C LYS A 253 4.93 -4.83 -16.84
N SER A 254 3.63 -4.54 -16.84
CA SER A 254 3.03 -3.58 -17.76
C SER A 254 3.26 -2.13 -17.37
N ILE A 255 3.42 -1.83 -16.08
CA ILE A 255 3.66 -0.46 -15.59
C ILE A 255 5.13 -0.15 -15.37
N ASP A 256 5.97 -1.17 -15.27
CA ASP A 256 7.41 -1.06 -15.09
C ASP A 256 8.12 -2.20 -15.85
N GLU A 257 8.95 -1.85 -16.82
CA GLU A 257 9.69 -2.84 -17.63
C GLU A 257 10.72 -3.63 -16.82
N LYS A 258 11.26 -3.02 -15.76
CA LYS A 258 12.26 -3.62 -14.87
C LYS A 258 11.91 -3.37 -13.41
N PRO A 259 10.86 -4.02 -12.90
CA PRO A 259 10.38 -3.78 -11.54
C PRO A 259 11.49 -3.94 -10.50
N HIS A 260 11.52 -3.01 -9.53
CA HIS A 260 12.52 -2.98 -8.48
C HIS A 260 11.92 -2.38 -7.21
N GLY A 261 12.12 -3.03 -6.06
CA GLY A 261 11.48 -2.65 -4.80
C GLY A 261 10.15 -3.37 -4.57
N ASN A 262 9.24 -2.73 -3.87
CA ASN A 262 7.94 -3.32 -3.51
C ASN A 262 6.79 -2.71 -4.30
N TYR A 263 5.84 -3.57 -4.65
CA TYR A 263 4.59 -3.23 -5.32
C TYR A 263 3.44 -3.94 -4.65
N ALA A 264 2.31 -3.28 -4.63
CA ALA A 264 1.07 -3.83 -4.10
C ALA A 264 -0.08 -3.59 -5.08
N VAL A 265 -0.86 -4.63 -5.36
CA VAL A 265 -1.99 -4.61 -6.28
C VAL A 265 -3.28 -4.82 -5.50
N ASP A 266 -4.22 -3.90 -5.65
CA ASP A 266 -5.56 -4.03 -5.11
C ASP A 266 -6.51 -4.56 -6.21
N LEU A 267 -7.22 -5.64 -5.89
CA LEU A 267 -8.16 -6.28 -6.80
C LEU A 267 -9.55 -6.36 -6.17
N LYS A 268 -10.55 -6.33 -7.03
CA LYS A 268 -11.94 -6.60 -6.67
C LYS A 268 -12.57 -7.57 -7.64
N GLY A 269 -13.29 -8.54 -7.12
CA GLY A 269 -14.13 -9.42 -7.92
C GLY A 269 -15.36 -8.70 -8.47
N ASP A 270 -15.73 -8.99 -9.70
CA ASP A 270 -17.03 -8.62 -10.24
C ASP A 270 -18.17 -9.51 -9.65
N LYS A 271 -19.38 -9.42 -10.18
CA LYS A 271 -20.53 -10.24 -9.76
C LYS A 271 -20.32 -11.75 -9.93
N ASN A 272 -19.40 -12.16 -10.79
CA ASN A 272 -19.01 -13.55 -11.01
C ASN A 272 -17.70 -13.90 -10.28
N ASN A 273 -17.21 -12.97 -9.47
CA ASN A 273 -15.95 -13.02 -8.75
C ASN A 273 -14.69 -13.09 -9.65
N GLN A 274 -14.81 -12.62 -10.91
CA GLN A 274 -13.64 -12.42 -11.76
C GLN A 274 -12.87 -11.19 -11.29
N MET A 275 -11.57 -11.35 -11.02
CA MET A 275 -10.74 -10.31 -10.44
C MET A 275 -10.43 -9.19 -11.44
N ASN A 276 -10.64 -7.96 -11.00
CA ASN A 276 -10.26 -6.75 -11.71
C ASN A 276 -9.30 -5.94 -10.85
N ILE A 277 -8.26 -5.38 -11.47
CA ILE A 277 -7.31 -4.52 -10.80
C ILE A 277 -7.94 -3.16 -10.58
N THR A 278 -7.90 -2.67 -9.37
CA THR A 278 -8.47 -1.37 -9.00
C THR A 278 -7.44 -0.31 -8.68
N GLU A 279 -6.23 -0.72 -8.25
CA GLU A 279 -5.13 0.16 -7.88
C GLU A 279 -3.81 -0.62 -7.85
N ILE A 280 -2.71 0.06 -8.19
CA ILE A 280 -1.35 -0.41 -7.91
C ILE A 280 -0.65 0.67 -7.10
N ASP A 281 -0.14 0.29 -5.94
CA ASP A 281 0.74 1.09 -5.10
C ASP A 281 2.18 0.64 -5.32
N SER A 282 3.07 1.58 -5.66
CA SER A 282 4.49 1.33 -5.87
C SER A 282 5.31 1.99 -4.77
N GLY A 283 6.40 1.36 -4.33
CA GLY A 283 7.42 1.93 -3.43
C GLY A 283 7.02 2.04 -1.95
N LYS A 284 5.81 1.64 -1.57
CA LYS A 284 5.40 1.56 -0.16
C LYS A 284 4.85 0.17 0.17
N PHE A 285 5.04 -0.27 1.40
CA PHE A 285 4.33 -1.43 1.89
C PHE A 285 2.87 -1.09 2.24
N HIS A 286 1.91 -1.94 1.89
CA HIS A 286 0.59 -1.88 2.52
C HIS A 286 0.73 -1.98 4.05
N THR A 287 -0.16 -1.34 4.79
CA THR A 287 -0.04 -1.17 6.25
C THR A 287 0.15 -2.47 7.03
N THR A 288 -0.37 -3.59 6.53
CA THR A 288 -0.26 -4.91 7.17
C THR A 288 0.88 -5.78 6.61
N THR A 289 1.50 -5.41 5.48
CA THR A 289 2.59 -6.21 4.90
C THR A 289 3.80 -6.32 5.82
N PRO A 290 4.28 -5.23 6.46
CA PRO A 290 5.34 -5.37 7.44
C PRO A 290 4.94 -6.19 8.68
N LEU A 291 3.66 -6.17 9.05
CA LEU A 291 3.18 -7.01 10.15
C LEU A 291 3.23 -8.49 9.79
N TRP A 292 2.91 -8.87 8.54
CA TRP A 292 3.11 -10.24 8.07
C TRP A 292 4.59 -10.65 8.09
N GLY A 293 5.51 -9.74 7.78
CA GLY A 293 6.95 -9.96 7.95
C GLY A 293 7.34 -10.22 9.42
N TYR A 294 6.78 -9.46 10.36
CA TYR A 294 6.93 -9.73 11.79
C TYR A 294 6.37 -11.11 12.18
N ILE A 295 5.16 -11.45 11.70
CA ILE A 295 4.46 -12.72 11.96
C ILE A 295 5.28 -13.90 11.43
N SER A 296 5.84 -13.80 10.22
CA SER A 296 6.69 -14.84 9.63
C SER A 296 7.86 -15.23 10.55
N SER A 297 8.54 -14.23 11.10
CA SER A 297 9.65 -14.42 12.03
C SER A 297 9.19 -14.87 13.41
N LYS A 298 8.19 -14.21 13.99
CA LYS A 298 7.79 -14.41 15.40
C LYS A 298 6.91 -15.64 15.61
N ILE A 299 5.94 -15.85 14.71
CA ILE A 299 4.88 -16.86 14.88
C ILE A 299 5.15 -18.10 14.02
N PHE A 300 5.43 -17.92 12.73
CA PHE A 300 5.66 -19.04 11.83
C PHE A 300 7.08 -19.61 11.94
N LYS A 301 8.01 -18.85 12.53
CA LYS A 301 9.43 -19.26 12.68
C LYS A 301 10.09 -19.57 11.33
N GLN A 302 9.65 -18.89 10.27
CA GLN A 302 10.27 -18.98 8.95
C GLN A 302 11.65 -18.34 8.96
N ASP A 303 12.46 -18.63 7.94
CA ASP A 303 13.73 -17.95 7.72
C ASP A 303 13.55 -16.43 7.65
N SER A 304 14.57 -15.69 8.02
CA SER A 304 14.53 -14.22 8.06
C SER A 304 14.25 -13.59 6.70
N MET A 305 14.52 -14.29 5.60
CA MET A 305 14.21 -13.81 4.24
C MET A 305 12.70 -13.71 3.97
N PHE A 306 11.87 -14.48 4.67
CA PHE A 306 10.41 -14.34 4.61
C PHE A 306 9.87 -13.12 5.37
N ASN A 307 10.73 -12.43 6.12
CA ASN A 307 10.44 -11.11 6.68
C ASN A 307 10.71 -10.04 5.62
N LEU A 308 9.71 -9.71 4.83
CA LEU A 308 9.87 -8.81 3.67
C LEU A 308 10.51 -7.45 4.01
N PRO A 309 10.18 -6.75 5.12
CA PRO A 309 10.91 -5.56 5.56
C PRO A 309 12.42 -5.79 5.77
N TYR A 310 12.78 -6.92 6.36
CA TYR A 310 14.20 -7.26 6.56
C TYR A 310 14.90 -7.52 5.22
N LEU A 311 14.31 -8.34 4.36
CA LEU A 311 14.83 -8.60 3.01
C LEU A 311 14.99 -7.30 2.22
N TYR A 312 13.99 -6.40 2.28
CA TYR A 312 13.99 -5.08 1.65
C TYR A 312 15.21 -4.25 2.09
N VAL A 313 15.47 -4.20 3.39
CA VAL A 313 16.62 -3.46 3.93
C VAL A 313 17.94 -4.09 3.48
N LYS A 314 18.06 -5.42 3.49
CA LYS A 314 19.30 -6.12 3.08
C LYS A 314 19.63 -5.90 1.61
N LEU A 315 18.63 -5.93 0.74
CA LEU A 315 18.79 -5.61 -0.68
C LEU A 315 19.15 -4.14 -0.90
N GLY A 316 18.44 -3.24 -0.23
CA GLY A 316 18.69 -1.81 -0.34
C GLY A 316 20.06 -1.37 0.19
N LEU A 317 20.62 -2.10 1.15
CA LEU A 317 21.99 -1.92 1.64
C LEU A 317 23.05 -2.56 0.71
N GLY A 318 22.65 -3.28 -0.33
CA GLY A 318 23.56 -4.03 -1.19
C GLY A 318 24.26 -5.21 -0.50
N GLU A 319 23.73 -5.68 0.64
CA GLU A 319 24.30 -6.83 1.36
C GLU A 319 23.84 -8.17 0.76
N ILE A 320 22.79 -8.15 -0.06
CA ILE A 320 22.34 -9.25 -0.90
C ILE A 320 22.31 -8.71 -2.33
N THR A 321 23.12 -9.29 -3.21
CA THR A 321 23.19 -8.91 -4.63
C THR A 321 22.54 -9.93 -5.55
N GLU A 322 22.38 -11.16 -5.07
CA GLU A 322 21.73 -12.27 -5.78
C GLU A 322 20.71 -12.91 -4.85
N PRO A 323 19.48 -12.31 -4.72
CA PRO A 323 18.49 -12.83 -3.81
C PRO A 323 17.92 -14.17 -4.29
N GLU A 324 17.70 -15.08 -3.35
CA GLU A 324 16.94 -16.28 -3.60
C GLU A 324 15.49 -15.93 -3.97
N ILE A 325 14.95 -16.60 -4.99
CA ILE A 325 13.55 -16.46 -5.37
C ILE A 325 12.71 -17.30 -4.41
N LEU A 326 11.99 -16.64 -3.52
CA LEU A 326 11.07 -17.29 -2.58
C LEU A 326 9.76 -17.73 -3.26
N GLY A 327 9.45 -17.13 -4.41
CA GLY A 327 8.27 -17.43 -5.20
C GLY A 327 7.01 -16.71 -4.73
N SER A 328 5.87 -17.21 -5.19
CA SER A 328 4.55 -16.72 -4.77
C SER A 328 4.02 -17.49 -3.55
N ASP A 329 3.02 -16.89 -2.88
CA ASP A 329 2.28 -17.53 -1.76
C ASP A 329 3.17 -17.90 -0.56
N ILE A 330 4.07 -16.98 -0.20
CA ILE A 330 5.12 -17.21 0.82
C ILE A 330 4.59 -17.38 2.25
N TYR A 331 3.32 -17.13 2.52
CA TYR A 331 2.71 -17.30 3.85
C TYR A 331 1.65 -18.41 3.85
N PRO A 332 1.41 -19.08 4.99
CA PRO A 332 0.51 -20.23 5.07
C PRO A 332 -0.93 -19.88 4.67
N ASP A 333 -1.49 -20.63 3.73
CA ASP A 333 -2.87 -20.49 3.24
C ASP A 333 -3.90 -20.57 4.36
N GLN A 334 -5.03 -19.86 4.19
CA GLN A 334 -6.18 -19.78 5.12
C GLN A 334 -5.83 -19.27 6.52
N THR A 335 -4.66 -18.67 6.71
CA THR A 335 -4.30 -18.00 7.95
C THR A 335 -4.98 -16.64 8.03
N MET A 336 -5.68 -16.38 9.10
CA MET A 336 -6.38 -15.11 9.33
C MET A 336 -5.63 -14.23 10.32
N LEU A 337 -5.48 -12.96 9.97
CA LEU A 337 -5.04 -11.89 10.86
C LEU A 337 -6.28 -11.17 11.40
N LEU A 338 -6.43 -11.18 12.71
CA LEU A 338 -7.50 -10.48 13.44
C LEU A 338 -6.87 -9.34 14.23
N ARG A 339 -7.39 -8.13 14.04
CA ARG A 339 -6.90 -6.91 14.67
C ARG A 339 -8.06 -6.08 15.17
N HIS A 340 -7.91 -5.48 16.33
CA HIS A 340 -8.87 -4.51 16.84
C HIS A 340 -8.15 -3.47 17.69
N ILE A 341 -8.71 -2.28 17.81
CA ILE A 341 -8.19 -1.23 18.70
C ILE A 341 -8.28 -1.74 20.13
N ASP A 342 -7.19 -1.58 20.90
CA ASP A 342 -7.05 -1.96 22.31
C ASP A 342 -7.17 -3.47 22.62
N CYS A 343 -7.33 -4.33 21.60
CA CYS A 343 -7.47 -5.79 21.81
C CYS A 343 -6.25 -6.59 21.34
N GLY A 344 -5.24 -5.92 20.82
CA GLY A 344 -4.06 -6.55 20.21
C GLY A 344 -4.37 -7.20 18.86
N ASP A 345 -3.34 -7.83 18.30
CA ASP A 345 -3.44 -8.53 17.03
C ASP A 345 -3.37 -10.05 17.26
N TRP A 346 -4.14 -10.82 16.49
CA TRP A 346 -4.26 -12.27 16.63
C TRP A 346 -4.14 -12.98 15.28
N ILE A 347 -3.53 -14.15 15.30
CA ILE A 347 -3.57 -15.11 14.20
C ILE A 347 -4.54 -16.23 14.53
N LEU A 348 -5.48 -16.46 13.62
CA LEU A 348 -6.35 -17.63 13.60
C LEU A 348 -5.88 -18.57 12.49
N LYS A 349 -5.40 -19.76 12.85
CA LYS A 349 -4.91 -20.75 11.92
C LYS A 349 -6.05 -21.56 11.30
N LYS A 350 -5.74 -22.28 10.22
CA LYS A 350 -6.71 -23.14 9.52
C LYS A 350 -7.33 -24.22 10.40
N ASP A 351 -6.59 -24.71 11.38
CA ASP A 351 -7.05 -25.71 12.35
C ASP A 351 -7.93 -25.15 13.48
N GLY A 352 -8.24 -23.85 13.43
CA GLY A 352 -9.03 -23.14 14.45
C GLY A 352 -8.21 -22.67 15.66
N SER A 353 -6.92 -23.00 15.76
CA SER A 353 -6.07 -22.51 16.86
C SER A 353 -5.82 -21.00 16.72
N LYS A 354 -5.73 -20.30 17.88
CA LYS A 354 -5.55 -18.85 17.96
C LYS A 354 -4.27 -18.51 18.72
N VAL A 355 -3.47 -17.60 18.15
CA VAL A 355 -2.20 -17.15 18.74
C VAL A 355 -2.17 -15.63 18.77
N GLN A 356 -1.86 -15.05 19.93
CA GLN A 356 -1.65 -13.61 20.07
C GLN A 356 -0.34 -13.18 19.41
N VAL A 357 -0.36 -12.09 18.66
CA VAL A 357 0.78 -11.53 17.93
C VAL A 357 1.42 -10.40 18.72
N LEU A 358 0.59 -9.49 19.21
CA LEU A 358 0.95 -8.25 19.94
C LEU A 358 0.10 -8.12 21.19
#